data_5f88a05cd50bb0149b40efea64020186
#
_entry.id   5f88a05cd50bb0149b40efea64020186
#
_cell.length_a   1.000
_cell.length_b   1.000
_cell.length_c   1.000
_cell.angle_alpha   90.00
_cell.angle_beta   90.00
_cell.angle_gamma   90.00
#
_symmetry.space_group_name_H-M   'P 1'
#
loop_
_entity.id
_entity.type
_entity.pdbx_description
1 polymer ?
#
loop_
_entity_poly.entity_id
_entity_poly.type
_entity_poly.pdbx_seq_one_letter_code
_entity_poly.pdbx_strand_id
1 'polypeptide(L)'
;MSELLTYFQSQQQSMIDLLTTLIQFETPTRDKAHVDIMGNYLEQQFKDLGASSVTRFPQTEVGDMLLAKWNETAPGKPIMFLIHIDTVWPLGTLAERPVRIGDDGKLYGPGAIDMKGGITVVLAALRGLKERGE
;
A
#
# COMPACT_ATOMS: atom_id res chain seq x y z
N MET A 1 -4.33 -9.86 26.29
CA MET A 1 -3.89 -9.35 24.96
C MET A 1 -4.98 -8.42 24.49
N SER A 2 -4.68 -7.25 23.92
CA SER A 2 -5.75 -6.34 23.47
C SER A 2 -6.49 -6.96 22.26
N GLU A 3 -7.81 -6.71 22.16
CA GLU A 3 -8.63 -7.15 21.02
C GLU A 3 -8.02 -6.73 19.67
N LEU A 4 -7.46 -5.52 19.62
CA LEU A 4 -6.81 -4.98 18.45
C LEU A 4 -5.57 -5.81 18.04
N LEU A 5 -4.75 -6.24 19.00
CA LEU A 5 -3.61 -7.10 18.70
C LEU A 5 -4.05 -8.46 18.17
N THR A 6 -5.06 -9.06 18.79
CA THR A 6 -5.65 -10.34 18.34
C THR A 6 -6.20 -10.22 16.92
N TYR A 7 -6.89 -9.12 16.62
CA TYR A 7 -7.38 -8.83 15.27
C TYR A 7 -6.22 -8.80 14.26
N PHE A 8 -5.20 -7.97 14.45
CA PHE A 8 -4.09 -7.89 13.50
C PHE A 8 -3.29 -9.18 13.39
N GLN A 9 -3.16 -9.96 14.46
CA GLN A 9 -2.56 -11.29 14.38
C GLN A 9 -3.37 -12.23 13.49
N SER A 10 -4.70 -12.16 13.53
CA SER A 10 -5.56 -12.96 12.65
C SER A 10 -5.48 -12.52 11.18
N GLN A 11 -5.07 -11.27 10.90
CA GLN A 11 -4.92 -10.72 9.56
C GLN A 11 -3.52 -10.92 8.96
N GLN A 12 -2.59 -11.55 9.68
CA GLN A 12 -1.18 -11.65 9.27
C GLN A 12 -1.02 -12.21 7.85
N GLN A 13 -1.71 -13.30 7.52
CA GLN A 13 -1.61 -13.90 6.17
C GLN A 13 -2.13 -12.94 5.09
N SER A 14 -3.27 -12.29 5.31
CA SER A 14 -3.80 -11.28 4.38
C SER A 14 -2.82 -10.12 4.15
N MET A 15 -2.10 -9.70 5.19
CA MET A 15 -1.07 -8.66 5.07
C MET A 15 0.13 -9.14 4.26
N ILE A 16 0.57 -10.39 4.44
CA ILE A 16 1.65 -11.00 3.66
C ILE A 16 1.24 -11.10 2.19
N ASP A 17 0.02 -11.54 1.91
CA ASP A 17 -0.51 -11.69 0.56
C ASP A 17 -0.62 -10.32 -0.14
N LEU A 18 -1.08 -9.30 0.58
CA LEU A 18 -1.15 -7.92 0.08
C LEU A 18 0.25 -7.38 -0.21
N LEU A 19 1.21 -7.54 0.70
CA LEU A 19 2.59 -7.10 0.49
C LEU A 19 3.20 -7.81 -0.72
N THR A 20 3.00 -9.12 -0.85
CA THR A 20 3.44 -9.90 -2.01
C THR A 20 2.85 -9.34 -3.29
N THR A 21 1.55 -9.03 -3.31
CA THR A 21 0.88 -8.42 -4.46
C THR A 21 1.48 -7.06 -4.80
N LEU A 22 1.70 -6.20 -3.80
CA LEU A 22 2.29 -4.87 -4.03
C LEU A 22 3.71 -4.96 -4.59
N ILE A 23 4.50 -5.94 -4.16
CA ILE A 23 5.88 -6.13 -4.67
C ILE A 23 5.87 -6.58 -6.12
N GLN A 24 4.85 -7.32 -6.58
CA GLN A 24 4.74 -7.74 -8.00
C GLN A 24 4.60 -6.57 -8.98
N PHE A 25 4.16 -5.40 -8.51
CA PHE A 25 4.25 -4.19 -9.32
C PHE A 25 5.70 -3.69 -9.31
N GLU A 26 6.38 -3.78 -10.44
CA GLU A 26 7.67 -3.09 -10.61
C GLU A 26 7.39 -1.63 -10.95
N THR A 27 7.83 -0.72 -10.09
CA THR A 27 7.45 0.71 -10.13
C THR A 27 8.68 1.63 -10.12
N PRO A 28 9.56 1.58 -11.14
CA PRO A 28 10.70 2.48 -11.19
C PRO A 28 10.23 3.94 -11.18
N THR A 29 10.84 4.80 -10.39
CA THR A 29 10.41 6.20 -10.14
C THR A 29 10.11 6.98 -11.41
N ARG A 30 10.91 6.78 -12.48
CA ARG A 30 10.75 7.50 -13.74
C ARG A 30 9.96 6.75 -14.81
N ASP A 31 9.41 5.60 -14.48
CA ASP A 31 8.52 4.85 -15.37
C ASP A 31 7.05 5.12 -14.97
N LYS A 32 6.56 6.24 -15.49
CA LYS A 32 5.18 6.68 -15.22
C LYS A 32 4.16 5.58 -15.47
N ALA A 33 4.28 4.85 -16.58
CA ALA A 33 3.29 3.84 -16.96
C ALA A 33 3.17 2.73 -15.91
N HIS A 34 4.29 2.23 -15.41
CA HIS A 34 4.31 1.17 -14.40
C HIS A 34 3.90 1.68 -13.01
N VAL A 35 4.30 2.90 -12.65
CA VAL A 35 3.85 3.53 -11.39
C VAL A 35 2.34 3.76 -11.41
N ASP A 36 1.77 4.22 -12.52
CA ASP A 36 0.33 4.45 -12.66
C ASP A 36 -0.49 3.15 -12.61
N ILE A 37 0.06 2.02 -13.07
CA ILE A 37 -0.60 0.71 -12.91
C ILE A 37 -0.80 0.38 -11.43
N MET A 38 0.24 0.55 -10.60
CA MET A 38 0.10 0.39 -9.15
C MET A 38 -0.82 1.46 -8.55
N GLY A 39 -0.75 2.69 -9.04
CA GLY A 39 -1.65 3.78 -8.66
C GLY A 39 -3.12 3.41 -8.88
N ASN A 40 -3.46 2.82 -10.02
CA ASN A 40 -4.82 2.35 -10.32
C ASN A 40 -5.27 1.25 -9.35
N TYR A 41 -4.37 0.32 -9.01
CA TYR A 41 -4.66 -0.70 -8.02
C TYR A 41 -4.95 -0.10 -6.65
N LEU A 42 -4.12 0.85 -6.18
CA LEU A 42 -4.32 1.51 -4.89
C LEU A 42 -5.57 2.39 -4.86
N GLU A 43 -5.88 3.08 -5.94
CA GLU A 43 -7.13 3.83 -6.05
C GLU A 43 -8.35 2.94 -5.83
N GLN A 44 -8.36 1.73 -6.41
CA GLN A 44 -9.42 0.75 -6.16
C GLN A 44 -9.43 0.28 -4.71
N GLN A 45 -8.26 -0.03 -4.12
CA GLN A 45 -8.18 -0.41 -2.70
C GLN A 45 -8.75 0.68 -1.78
N PHE A 46 -8.47 1.96 -2.05
CA PHE A 46 -9.01 3.08 -1.26
C PHE A 46 -10.54 3.17 -1.38
N LYS A 47 -11.08 2.99 -2.58
CA LYS A 47 -12.55 2.96 -2.81
C LYS A 47 -13.19 1.79 -2.06
N ASP A 48 -12.61 0.60 -2.16
CA ASP A 48 -13.09 -0.61 -1.47
C ASP A 48 -13.03 -0.46 0.06
N LEU A 49 -12.07 0.30 0.57
CA LEU A 49 -11.96 0.65 1.99
C LEU A 49 -12.91 1.77 2.42
N GLY A 50 -13.71 2.32 1.51
CA GLY A 50 -14.73 3.30 1.82
C GLY A 50 -14.22 4.74 1.85
N ALA A 51 -13.20 5.07 1.06
CA ALA A 51 -12.77 6.45 0.90
C ALA A 51 -13.95 7.34 0.44
N SER A 52 -14.16 8.47 1.13
CA SER A 52 -15.18 9.46 0.75
C SER A 52 -14.85 10.12 -0.59
N SER A 53 -13.57 10.28 -0.86
CA SER A 53 -13.05 10.79 -2.12
C SER A 53 -11.67 10.22 -2.43
N VAL A 54 -11.39 10.03 -3.73
CA VAL A 54 -10.04 9.75 -4.25
C VAL A 54 -9.79 10.71 -5.40
N THR A 55 -8.82 11.59 -5.21
CA THR A 55 -8.43 12.59 -6.22
C THR A 55 -7.09 12.22 -6.82
N ARG A 56 -7.00 12.24 -8.15
CA ARG A 56 -5.78 12.02 -8.90
C ARG A 56 -5.22 13.35 -9.39
N PHE A 57 -3.93 13.56 -9.21
CA PHE A 57 -3.19 14.73 -9.71
C PHE A 57 -2.21 14.25 -10.77
N PRO A 58 -2.54 14.44 -12.07
CA PRO A 58 -1.69 13.97 -13.16
C PRO A 58 -0.30 14.60 -13.14
N GLN A 59 0.71 13.78 -13.40
CA GLN A 59 2.10 14.20 -13.58
C GLN A 59 2.55 13.86 -15.00
N THR A 60 3.64 14.47 -15.47
CA THR A 60 4.14 14.25 -16.83
C THR A 60 5.31 13.28 -16.89
N GLU A 61 6.21 13.31 -15.92
CA GLU A 61 7.47 12.56 -15.96
C GLU A 61 7.55 11.43 -14.94
N VAL A 62 6.61 11.39 -13.99
CA VAL A 62 6.53 10.40 -12.92
C VAL A 62 5.09 9.93 -12.78
N GLY A 63 4.84 8.91 -11.97
CA GLY A 63 3.49 8.46 -11.68
C GLY A 63 2.60 9.54 -11.09
N ASP A 64 1.29 9.44 -11.32
CA ASP A 64 0.31 10.38 -10.79
C ASP A 64 0.25 10.32 -9.26
N MET A 65 0.00 11.46 -8.62
CA MET A 65 -0.26 11.49 -7.18
C MET A 65 -1.72 11.20 -6.89
N LEU A 66 -1.97 10.46 -5.81
CA LEU A 66 -3.31 10.15 -5.31
C LEU A 66 -3.53 10.77 -3.94
N LEU A 67 -4.70 11.35 -3.73
CA LEU A 67 -5.17 11.79 -2.43
C LEU A 67 -6.50 11.09 -2.13
N ALA A 68 -6.50 10.19 -1.16
CA ALA A 68 -7.70 9.55 -0.66
C ALA A 68 -8.07 10.12 0.72
N LYS A 69 -9.35 10.29 0.98
CA LYS A 69 -9.86 10.86 2.22
C LYS A 69 -10.99 10.01 2.78
N TRP A 70 -11.07 9.95 4.10
CA TRP A 70 -12.11 9.28 4.86
C TRP A 70 -12.65 10.23 5.93
N ASN A 71 -13.93 10.10 6.28
CA ASN A 71 -14.57 10.81 7.39
C ASN A 71 -14.33 12.34 7.38
N GLU A 72 -14.41 12.97 6.21
CA GLU A 72 -14.10 14.39 6.01
C GLU A 72 -14.93 15.35 6.91
N THR A 73 -16.05 14.87 7.44
CA THR A 73 -16.92 15.64 8.35
C THR A 73 -16.71 15.30 9.83
N ALA A 74 -15.82 14.38 10.15
CA ALA A 74 -15.56 14.02 11.55
C ALA A 74 -14.91 15.20 12.29
N PRO A 75 -15.27 15.39 13.57
CA PRO A 75 -14.67 16.44 14.39
C PRO A 75 -13.20 16.11 14.70
N GLY A 76 -12.37 17.14 14.84
CA GLY A 76 -10.96 16.99 15.23
C GLY A 76 -9.98 17.30 14.10
N LYS A 77 -8.72 17.01 14.35
CA LYS A 77 -7.66 17.22 13.35
C LYS A 77 -7.48 15.94 12.52
N PRO A 78 -7.30 16.07 11.20
CA PRO A 78 -7.04 14.91 10.36
C PRO A 78 -5.66 14.30 10.64
N ILE A 79 -5.56 12.99 10.45
CA ILE A 79 -4.28 12.27 10.38
C ILE A 79 -3.94 12.10 8.90
N MET A 80 -2.73 12.47 8.52
CA MET A 80 -2.23 12.29 7.15
C MET A 80 -1.15 11.21 7.11
N PHE A 81 -1.35 10.22 6.24
CA PHE A 81 -0.30 9.28 5.85
C PHE A 81 0.34 9.77 4.54
N LEU A 82 1.63 10.06 4.59
CA LEU A 82 2.41 10.40 3.41
C LEU A 82 3.21 9.18 3.00
N ILE A 83 2.91 8.65 1.82
CA ILE A 83 3.51 7.42 1.30
C ILE A 83 3.96 7.63 -0.14
N HIS A 84 4.95 6.86 -0.60
CA HIS A 84 5.31 6.76 -2.01
C HIS A 84 5.11 5.33 -2.51
N ILE A 85 4.85 5.18 -3.82
CA ILE A 85 4.52 3.90 -4.44
C ILE A 85 5.60 3.43 -5.42
N ASP A 86 6.51 4.31 -5.78
CA ASP A 86 7.64 4.02 -6.65
C ASP A 86 8.80 3.36 -5.89
N THR A 87 9.73 2.82 -6.66
CA THR A 87 10.97 2.24 -6.14
C THR A 87 12.17 2.64 -6.99
N VAL A 88 13.35 2.51 -6.42
CA VAL A 88 14.61 2.73 -7.14
C VAL A 88 15.01 1.56 -8.04
N TRP A 89 14.29 0.45 -7.97
CA TRP A 89 14.61 -0.78 -8.69
C TRP A 89 14.16 -0.68 -10.16
N PRO A 90 15.00 -1.06 -11.12
CA PRO A 90 14.63 -1.11 -12.53
C PRO A 90 13.64 -2.25 -12.83
N LEU A 91 12.96 -2.16 -13.97
CA LEU A 91 12.14 -3.27 -14.49
C LEU A 91 12.98 -4.53 -14.70
N GLY A 92 12.38 -5.68 -14.43
CA GLY A 92 13.02 -7.00 -14.51
C GLY A 92 13.71 -7.41 -13.20
N THR A 93 13.80 -6.55 -12.19
CA THR A 93 14.41 -6.89 -10.91
C THR A 93 13.71 -8.07 -10.22
N LEU A 94 12.40 -8.23 -10.40
CA LEU A 94 11.65 -9.38 -9.86
C LEU A 94 12.11 -10.73 -10.43
N ALA A 95 12.57 -10.77 -11.67
CA ALA A 95 13.11 -12.00 -12.26
C ALA A 95 14.41 -12.44 -11.58
N GLU A 96 15.23 -11.49 -11.13
CA GLU A 96 16.49 -11.74 -10.44
C GLU A 96 16.31 -11.89 -8.93
N ARG A 97 15.34 -11.18 -8.37
CA ARG A 97 15.04 -11.09 -6.94
C ARG A 97 13.56 -11.36 -6.66
N PRO A 98 13.08 -12.59 -6.84
CA PRO A 98 11.67 -12.92 -6.64
C PRO A 98 11.26 -12.70 -5.18
N VAL A 99 9.97 -12.45 -4.99
CA VAL A 99 9.39 -12.40 -3.64
C VAL A 99 9.57 -13.78 -2.99
N ARG A 100 10.09 -13.81 -1.78
CA ARG A 100 10.27 -15.04 -1.01
C ARG A 100 10.20 -14.78 0.49
N ILE A 101 9.79 -15.79 1.23
CA ILE A 101 9.98 -15.83 2.67
C ILE A 101 11.27 -16.62 2.93
N GLY A 102 12.20 -16.02 3.66
CA GLY A 102 13.45 -16.65 4.03
C GLY A 102 13.30 -17.58 5.24
N ASP A 103 14.32 -18.39 5.52
CA ASP A 103 14.37 -19.29 6.68
C ASP A 103 14.34 -18.53 8.01
N ASP A 104 14.66 -17.25 7.99
CA ASP A 104 14.58 -16.31 9.11
C ASP A 104 13.16 -15.75 9.33
N GLY A 105 12.17 -16.21 8.56
CA GLY A 105 10.78 -15.76 8.62
C GLY A 105 10.50 -14.37 8.05
N LYS A 106 11.50 -13.74 7.37
CA LYS A 106 11.31 -12.42 6.75
C LYS A 106 10.88 -12.55 5.30
N LEU A 107 10.03 -11.61 4.85
CA LEU A 107 9.66 -11.47 3.45
C LEU A 107 10.69 -10.58 2.73
N TYR A 108 11.22 -11.09 1.64
CA TYR A 108 12.18 -10.41 0.77
C TYR A 108 11.56 -10.10 -0.59
N GLY A 109 11.91 -8.95 -1.14
CA GLY A 109 11.50 -8.54 -2.48
C GLY A 109 11.83 -7.06 -2.74
N PRO A 110 11.89 -6.63 -4.02
CA PRO A 110 12.17 -5.24 -4.36
C PRO A 110 11.12 -4.28 -3.77
N GLY A 111 11.58 -3.26 -3.05
CA GLY A 111 10.69 -2.28 -2.40
C GLY A 111 9.90 -2.80 -1.20
N ALA A 112 10.17 -4.01 -0.69
CA ALA A 112 9.44 -4.59 0.44
C ALA A 112 9.49 -3.68 1.69
N ILE A 113 10.66 -3.15 2.05
CA ILE A 113 10.82 -2.28 3.21
C ILE A 113 10.58 -0.81 2.88
N ASP A 114 10.93 -0.37 1.67
CA ASP A 114 10.84 1.02 1.20
C ASP A 114 10.03 1.10 -0.10
N MET A 115 8.69 1.43 -0.03
CA MET A 115 7.96 1.39 1.26
C MET A 115 6.67 0.56 1.16
N LYS A 116 6.65 -0.52 0.35
CA LYS A 116 5.44 -1.35 0.12
C LYS A 116 4.94 -2.02 1.41
N GLY A 117 5.85 -2.34 2.33
CA GLY A 117 5.49 -2.77 3.69
C GLY A 117 4.74 -1.69 4.46
N GLY A 118 5.18 -0.43 4.37
CA GLY A 118 4.47 0.71 4.96
C GLY A 118 3.08 0.90 4.36
N ILE A 119 2.92 0.76 3.04
CA ILE A 119 1.62 0.80 2.36
C ILE A 119 0.71 -0.31 2.89
N THR A 120 1.24 -1.53 3.03
CA THR A 120 0.50 -2.67 3.60
C THR A 120 -0.03 -2.35 5.00
N VAL A 121 0.79 -1.75 5.86
CA VAL A 121 0.39 -1.36 7.23
C VAL A 121 -0.73 -0.32 7.20
N VAL A 122 -0.63 0.71 6.34
CA VAL A 122 -1.68 1.72 6.19
C VAL A 122 -2.99 1.10 5.72
N LEU A 123 -2.97 0.26 4.69
CA LEU A 123 -4.18 -0.40 4.17
C LEU A 123 -4.80 -1.37 5.21
N ALA A 124 -3.97 -2.09 5.96
CA ALA A 124 -4.44 -2.96 7.04
C ALA A 124 -5.09 -2.16 8.18
N ALA A 125 -4.50 -1.02 8.56
CA ALA A 125 -5.07 -0.13 9.58
C ALA A 125 -6.42 0.43 9.13
N LEU A 126 -6.54 0.94 7.90
CA LEU A 126 -7.80 1.43 7.34
C LEU A 126 -8.87 0.34 7.27
N ARG A 127 -8.49 -0.90 6.93
CA ARG A 127 -9.40 -2.05 6.95
C ARG A 127 -9.90 -2.33 8.35
N GLY A 128 -9.00 -2.34 9.33
CA GLY A 128 -9.35 -2.55 10.73
C GLY A 128 -10.34 -1.49 11.26
N LEU A 129 -10.14 -0.21 10.92
CA LEU A 129 -11.07 0.87 11.26
C LEU A 129 -12.44 0.64 10.61
N LYS A 130 -12.47 0.35 9.29
CA LYS A 130 -13.72 0.08 8.56
C LYS A 130 -14.51 -1.08 9.17
N GLU A 131 -13.88 -2.20 9.48
CA GLU A 131 -14.52 -3.40 10.04
C GLU A 131 -15.07 -3.14 11.46
N ARG A 132 -14.48 -2.21 12.19
CA ARG A 132 -14.95 -1.78 13.52
C ARG A 132 -16.01 -0.69 13.47
N GLY A 133 -16.31 -0.15 12.30
CA GLY A 133 -17.27 0.94 12.13
C GLY A 133 -16.77 2.31 12.62
N GLU A 134 -15.46 2.50 12.62
CA GLU A 134 -14.77 3.71 13.07
C GLU A 134 -14.39 4.63 11.88
#